data_03943292ea8633d0c7efbf330c6f4e92
#
_entry.id   03943292ea8633d0c7efbf330c6f4e92
#
_cell.length_a   1.000
_cell.length_b   1.000
_cell.length_c   1.000
_cell.angle_alpha   90.00
_cell.angle_beta   90.00
_cell.angle_gamma   90.00
#
_symmetry.space_group_name_H-M   'P 1'
#
loop_
_entity.id
_entity.type
_entity.pdbx_description
1 polymer ?
#
loop_
_entity_poly.entity_id
_entity_poly.type
_entity_poly.pdbx_seq_one_letter_code
_entity_poly.pdbx_strand_id
1 'polypeptide(L)'
;EIIGIEQNDCENEIISLMIESLNCLKIKNFFINFTMPTLISAIDKDFKLSKPDLEFVRERFNNKNSDGLEKVSKRLKTISDALIESVGDAKINLKKLKKINFTKNIKLEIQSFIKIIGRIIKDFPDLKILIDPLEIDESNYHTGIAFKVFSENLKELFSGGNYKVSNENCIGFSGFTESLLLETLMKKELIKKILIPKYSDPELKKNLQKKGFFTFQSIKKLNKQQTKTEANKQECNYYFFDNDIFKVK
;
A
#
# COMPACT_ATOMS: atom_id res chain seq x y z
N GLU A 1 4.03 10.42 -7.07
CA GLU A 1 4.80 10.08 -8.28
C GLU A 1 5.92 11.07 -8.48
N ILE A 2 7.10 10.58 -8.84
CA ILE A 2 8.29 11.39 -9.13
C ILE A 2 8.74 11.01 -10.54
N ILE A 3 8.86 11.99 -11.45
CA ILE A 3 9.11 11.78 -12.87
C ILE A 3 10.39 12.53 -13.28
N GLY A 4 11.19 11.94 -14.18
CA GLY A 4 12.34 12.60 -14.81
C GLY A 4 13.56 12.74 -13.92
N ILE A 5 13.79 11.84 -12.97
CA ILE A 5 14.91 11.93 -12.05
C ILE A 5 16.06 11.02 -12.48
N GLU A 6 17.25 11.60 -12.45
CA GLU A 6 18.48 10.92 -12.83
C GLU A 6 19.06 10.04 -11.73
N GLN A 7 18.45 9.62 -10.69
CA GLN A 7 18.90 8.55 -9.78
C GLN A 7 18.77 8.71 -8.26
N ASN A 8 18.54 7.58 -7.67
CA ASN A 8 19.09 6.88 -6.47
C ASN A 8 18.62 7.26 -5.07
N ASP A 9 17.81 8.30 -4.86
CA ASP A 9 17.27 8.61 -3.53
C ASP A 9 15.76 8.81 -3.52
N CYS A 10 15.12 8.65 -4.68
CA CYS A 10 13.68 8.86 -4.84
C CYS A 10 12.85 7.72 -4.24
N GLU A 11 13.43 6.52 -4.17
CA GLU A 11 12.78 5.39 -3.52
C GLU A 11 12.47 5.71 -2.05
N ASN A 12 13.43 6.30 -1.33
CA ASN A 12 13.21 6.68 0.07
C ASN A 12 12.16 7.77 0.21
N GLU A 13 12.16 8.76 -0.67
CA GLU A 13 11.17 9.84 -0.65
C GLU A 13 9.75 9.32 -0.88
N ILE A 14 9.56 8.49 -1.90
CA ILE A 14 8.27 7.86 -2.20
C ILE A 14 7.80 6.95 -1.06
N ILE A 15 8.69 6.16 -0.49
CA ILE A 15 8.35 5.29 0.64
C ILE A 15 8.01 6.12 1.89
N SER A 16 8.75 7.20 2.16
CA SER A 16 8.46 8.12 3.26
C SER A 16 7.07 8.75 3.09
N LEU A 17 6.78 9.30 1.90
CA LEU A 17 5.48 9.88 1.60
C LEU A 17 4.33 8.88 1.76
N MET A 18 4.55 7.65 1.32
CA MET A 18 3.57 6.56 1.47
C MET A 18 3.32 6.23 2.96
N ILE A 19 4.38 6.13 3.77
CA ILE A 19 4.28 5.87 5.21
C ILE A 19 3.55 7.03 5.91
N GLU A 20 3.88 8.27 5.56
CA GLU A 20 3.20 9.45 6.08
C GLU A 20 1.71 9.45 5.73
N SER A 21 1.37 9.06 4.49
CA SER A 21 -0.02 8.92 4.05
C SER A 21 -0.79 7.92 4.92
N LEU A 22 -0.20 6.75 5.23
CA LEU A 22 -0.80 5.76 6.13
C LEU A 22 -0.96 6.29 7.56
N ASN A 23 0.04 7.02 8.06
CA ASN A 23 -0.02 7.66 9.37
C ASN A 23 -1.13 8.72 9.45
N CYS A 24 -1.31 9.53 8.41
CA CYS A 24 -2.41 10.51 8.31
C CYS A 24 -3.79 9.80 8.34
N LEU A 25 -3.91 8.64 7.69
CA LEU A 25 -5.10 7.80 7.73
C LEU A 25 -5.24 7.02 9.05
N LYS A 26 -4.28 7.14 9.98
CA LYS A 26 -4.23 6.41 11.27
C LYS A 26 -4.16 4.88 11.12
N ILE A 27 -3.67 4.40 9.98
CA ILE A 27 -3.38 2.98 9.75
C ILE A 27 -1.99 2.72 10.33
N LYS A 28 -1.92 1.95 11.43
CA LYS A 28 -0.67 1.75 12.17
C LYS A 28 -0.01 0.41 11.91
N ASN A 29 -0.82 -0.59 11.63
CA ASN A 29 -0.39 -1.97 11.51
C ASN A 29 -0.35 -2.38 10.05
N PHE A 30 0.79 -2.24 9.44
CA PHE A 30 1.04 -2.62 8.05
C PHE A 30 2.47 -3.12 7.88
N PHE A 31 2.72 -3.79 6.76
CA PHE A 31 4.06 -4.19 6.35
C PHE A 31 4.26 -3.94 4.87
N ILE A 32 5.51 -3.79 4.46
CA ILE A 32 5.90 -3.60 3.06
C ILE A 32 6.58 -4.85 2.57
N ASN A 33 6.16 -5.37 1.43
CA ASN A 33 6.85 -6.44 0.70
C ASN A 33 7.56 -5.83 -0.51
N PHE A 34 8.89 -5.91 -0.55
CA PHE A 34 9.70 -5.46 -1.68
C PHE A 34 10.05 -6.62 -2.59
N THR A 35 9.94 -6.36 -3.89
CA THR A 35 10.23 -7.31 -4.95
C THR A 35 11.25 -6.74 -5.93
N MET A 36 11.84 -7.60 -6.76
CA MET A 36 12.88 -7.22 -7.72
C MET A 36 12.54 -7.75 -9.12
N PRO A 37 11.58 -7.14 -9.83
CA PRO A 37 11.12 -7.59 -11.14
C PRO A 37 12.23 -7.70 -12.19
N THR A 38 13.27 -6.88 -12.06
CA THR A 38 14.42 -6.87 -12.98
C THR A 38 15.35 -8.08 -12.84
N LEU A 39 15.23 -8.86 -11.76
CA LEU A 39 16.12 -10.00 -11.50
C LEU A 39 16.07 -11.03 -12.62
N ILE A 40 14.90 -11.32 -13.16
CA ILE A 40 14.75 -12.31 -14.24
C ILE A 40 15.53 -11.90 -15.50
N SER A 41 15.54 -10.59 -15.81
CA SER A 41 16.32 -10.06 -16.94
C SER A 41 17.83 -10.10 -16.68
N ALA A 42 18.25 -9.93 -15.41
CA ALA A 42 19.65 -10.08 -15.03
C ALA A 42 20.11 -11.55 -15.14
N ILE A 43 19.25 -12.49 -14.77
CA ILE A 43 19.51 -13.94 -14.92
C ILE A 43 19.64 -14.29 -16.40
N ASP A 44 18.70 -13.83 -17.24
CA ASP A 44 18.78 -14.08 -18.68
C ASP A 44 20.10 -13.56 -19.30
N LYS A 45 20.50 -12.33 -18.94
CA LYS A 45 21.78 -11.74 -19.39
C LYS A 45 23.00 -12.54 -18.93
N ASP A 46 22.99 -13.07 -17.73
CA ASP A 46 24.14 -13.80 -17.17
C ASP A 46 24.25 -15.23 -17.71
N PHE A 47 23.13 -15.90 -17.94
CA PHE A 47 23.09 -17.30 -18.36
C PHE A 47 22.77 -17.49 -19.85
N LYS A 48 22.37 -16.42 -20.58
CA LYS A 48 22.00 -16.43 -22.00
C LYS A 48 20.99 -17.53 -22.30
N LEU A 49 19.89 -17.48 -21.59
CA LEU A 49 18.87 -18.51 -21.62
C LEU A 49 18.18 -18.59 -23.00
N SER A 50 17.85 -19.80 -23.45
CA SER A 50 16.90 -19.96 -24.54
C SER A 50 15.49 -19.52 -24.10
N LYS A 51 14.60 -19.21 -25.05
CA LYS A 51 13.21 -18.85 -24.69
C LYS A 51 12.52 -19.91 -23.82
N PRO A 52 12.60 -21.22 -24.15
CA PRO A 52 12.03 -22.26 -23.29
C PRO A 52 12.64 -22.31 -21.90
N ASP A 53 13.97 -22.13 -21.78
CA ASP A 53 14.65 -22.14 -20.48
C ASP A 53 14.23 -20.93 -19.64
N LEU A 54 14.07 -19.76 -20.25
CA LEU A 54 13.61 -18.56 -19.56
C LEU A 54 12.17 -18.72 -19.03
N GLU A 55 11.27 -19.29 -19.82
CA GLU A 55 9.90 -19.60 -19.38
C GLU A 55 9.91 -20.61 -18.24
N PHE A 56 10.74 -21.64 -18.33
CA PHE A 56 10.91 -22.62 -17.27
C PHE A 56 11.43 -21.99 -15.96
N VAL A 57 12.43 -21.11 -16.05
CA VAL A 57 12.94 -20.36 -14.88
C VAL A 57 11.84 -19.49 -14.27
N ARG A 58 11.05 -18.77 -15.09
CA ARG A 58 9.91 -17.97 -14.62
C ARG A 58 8.89 -18.82 -13.88
N GLU A 59 8.50 -19.95 -14.44
CA GLU A 59 7.57 -20.88 -13.80
C GLU A 59 8.10 -21.37 -12.43
N ARG A 60 9.39 -21.74 -12.38
CA ARG A 60 10.01 -22.18 -11.11
C ARG A 60 10.03 -21.09 -10.05
N PHE A 61 10.33 -19.87 -10.44
CA PHE A 61 10.35 -18.73 -9.51
C PHE A 61 8.96 -18.37 -8.99
N ASN A 62 7.96 -18.38 -9.86
CA ASN A 62 6.56 -18.17 -9.45
C ASN A 62 6.11 -19.21 -8.41
N ASN A 63 6.55 -20.46 -8.58
CA ASN A 63 6.27 -21.55 -7.65
C ASN A 63 7.23 -21.61 -6.43
N LYS A 64 8.18 -20.67 -6.31
CA LYS A 64 9.24 -20.68 -5.27
C LYS A 64 9.96 -22.04 -5.22
N ASN A 65 10.26 -22.60 -6.38
CA ASN A 65 10.88 -23.90 -6.56
C ASN A 65 12.09 -23.79 -7.50
N SER A 66 13.13 -24.52 -7.23
CA SER A 66 14.34 -24.58 -8.06
C SER A 66 14.57 -25.96 -8.71
N ASP A 67 13.66 -26.91 -8.53
CA ASP A 67 13.81 -28.26 -9.05
C ASP A 67 13.88 -28.25 -10.58
N GLY A 68 14.86 -29.00 -11.11
CA GLY A 68 15.10 -29.10 -12.54
C GLY A 68 15.96 -27.99 -13.12
N LEU A 69 16.24 -26.88 -12.39
CA LEU A 69 17.11 -25.81 -12.87
C LEU A 69 18.56 -26.26 -13.08
N GLU A 70 18.99 -27.36 -12.45
CA GLU A 70 20.30 -27.96 -12.70
C GLU A 70 20.48 -28.45 -14.14
N LYS A 71 19.39 -28.74 -14.84
CA LYS A 71 19.41 -29.12 -16.28
C LYS A 71 19.77 -27.93 -17.18
N VAL A 72 19.38 -26.72 -16.75
CA VAL A 72 19.75 -25.46 -17.42
C VAL A 72 21.17 -25.07 -17.00
N SER A 73 21.41 -24.97 -15.68
CA SER A 73 22.74 -24.67 -15.12
C SER A 73 22.77 -25.03 -13.63
N LYS A 74 23.80 -25.81 -13.21
CA LYS A 74 24.04 -26.09 -11.78
C LYS A 74 24.23 -24.81 -10.97
N ARG A 75 24.92 -23.80 -11.54
CA ARG A 75 25.13 -22.52 -10.90
C ARG A 75 23.84 -21.73 -10.75
N LEU A 76 22.96 -21.75 -11.74
CA LEU A 76 21.64 -21.12 -11.68
C LEU A 76 20.82 -21.76 -10.55
N LYS A 77 20.78 -23.08 -10.45
CA LYS A 77 20.10 -23.77 -9.35
C LYS A 77 20.60 -23.31 -7.99
N THR A 78 21.93 -23.30 -7.77
CA THR A 78 22.53 -22.85 -6.49
C THR A 78 22.14 -21.41 -6.14
N ILE A 79 22.13 -20.51 -7.13
CA ILE A 79 21.70 -19.12 -6.94
C ILE A 79 20.21 -19.06 -6.62
N SER A 80 19.39 -19.84 -7.32
CA SER A 80 17.93 -19.90 -7.10
C SER A 80 17.57 -20.43 -5.72
N ASP A 81 18.23 -21.49 -5.27
CA ASP A 81 18.05 -22.04 -3.90
C ASP A 81 18.32 -20.93 -2.85
N ALA A 82 19.44 -20.23 -2.98
CA ALA A 82 19.80 -19.17 -2.06
C ALA A 82 18.84 -17.95 -2.12
N LEU A 83 18.29 -17.63 -3.29
CA LEU A 83 17.29 -16.59 -3.44
C LEU A 83 15.95 -17.00 -2.79
N ILE A 84 15.51 -18.25 -2.96
CA ILE A 84 14.31 -18.80 -2.30
C ILE A 84 14.46 -18.74 -0.78
N GLU A 85 15.61 -19.15 -0.24
CA GLU A 85 15.92 -19.06 1.18
C GLU A 85 16.00 -17.64 1.74
N SER A 86 16.12 -16.65 0.86
CA SER A 86 16.16 -15.23 1.24
C SER A 86 14.81 -14.54 1.28
N VAL A 87 13.73 -15.23 0.93
CA VAL A 87 12.37 -14.68 1.03
C VAL A 87 11.97 -14.48 2.50
N GLY A 88 11.31 -13.37 2.83
CA GLY A 88 10.80 -13.10 4.17
C GLY A 88 11.40 -11.85 4.81
N ASP A 89 11.68 -11.89 6.12
CA ASP A 89 12.14 -10.71 6.88
C ASP A 89 13.40 -10.08 6.29
N ALA A 90 13.31 -8.79 5.95
CA ALA A 90 14.39 -8.09 5.28
C ALA A 90 15.64 -7.92 6.16
N LYS A 91 15.47 -7.67 7.48
CA LYS A 91 16.62 -7.45 8.40
C LYS A 91 17.51 -8.69 8.53
N ILE A 92 16.88 -9.86 8.40
CA ILE A 92 17.58 -11.17 8.44
C ILE A 92 18.15 -11.47 7.06
N ASN A 93 17.32 -11.40 6.03
CA ASN A 93 17.63 -11.97 4.72
C ASN A 93 18.56 -11.11 3.85
N LEU A 94 18.58 -9.78 4.04
CA LEU A 94 19.62 -8.95 3.42
C LEU A 94 21.03 -9.34 3.83
N LYS A 95 21.23 -9.85 5.06
CA LYS A 95 22.54 -10.35 5.52
C LYS A 95 22.91 -11.65 4.83
N LYS A 96 21.94 -12.50 4.48
CA LYS A 96 22.16 -13.73 3.71
C LYS A 96 22.53 -13.38 2.27
N LEU A 97 21.73 -12.52 1.62
CA LEU A 97 21.98 -12.07 0.24
C LEU A 97 23.41 -11.50 0.04
N LYS A 98 23.96 -10.76 1.02
CA LYS A 98 25.30 -10.21 0.96
C LYS A 98 26.40 -11.28 0.88
N LYS A 99 26.15 -12.49 1.34
CA LYS A 99 27.14 -13.58 1.41
C LYS A 99 27.16 -14.47 0.17
N ILE A 100 26.17 -14.32 -0.71
CA ILE A 100 26.01 -15.16 -1.89
C ILE A 100 26.93 -14.67 -3.01
N ASN A 101 27.61 -15.60 -3.65
CA ASN A 101 28.47 -15.30 -4.81
C ASN A 101 27.63 -15.29 -6.10
N PHE A 102 27.05 -14.14 -6.40
CA PHE A 102 26.24 -13.93 -7.60
C PHE A 102 27.09 -13.73 -8.87
N THR A 103 26.52 -13.98 -10.04
CA THR A 103 27.05 -13.59 -11.34
C THR A 103 26.93 -12.06 -11.54
N LYS A 104 27.57 -11.54 -12.58
CA LYS A 104 27.79 -10.10 -12.74
C LYS A 104 26.52 -9.24 -12.69
N ASN A 105 25.53 -9.55 -13.55
CA ASN A 105 24.34 -8.72 -13.64
C ASN A 105 23.39 -8.95 -12.44
N ILE A 106 23.24 -10.19 -11.99
CA ILE A 106 22.50 -10.52 -10.77
C ILE A 106 23.11 -9.79 -9.56
N LYS A 107 24.43 -9.76 -9.46
CA LYS A 107 25.13 -9.07 -8.37
C LYS A 107 24.82 -7.58 -8.34
N LEU A 108 24.77 -6.92 -9.50
CA LEU A 108 24.45 -5.49 -9.59
C LEU A 108 23.02 -5.21 -9.10
N GLU A 109 22.05 -6.00 -9.56
CA GLU A 109 20.66 -5.85 -9.12
C GLU A 109 20.51 -6.08 -7.61
N ILE A 110 21.10 -7.15 -7.08
CA ILE A 110 21.07 -7.49 -5.65
C ILE A 110 21.74 -6.40 -4.81
N GLN A 111 22.86 -5.83 -5.26
CA GLN A 111 23.55 -4.76 -4.53
C GLN A 111 22.69 -3.49 -4.47
N SER A 112 22.06 -3.11 -5.59
CA SER A 112 21.12 -1.98 -5.63
C SER A 112 19.95 -2.22 -4.67
N PHE A 113 19.31 -3.39 -4.74
CA PHE A 113 18.24 -3.78 -3.85
C PHE A 113 18.60 -3.71 -2.37
N ILE A 114 19.75 -4.29 -2.00
CA ILE A 114 20.26 -4.25 -0.63
C ILE A 114 20.51 -2.81 -0.15
N LYS A 115 21.05 -1.95 -1.02
CA LYS A 115 21.32 -0.54 -0.70
C LYS A 115 20.04 0.20 -0.38
N ILE A 116 19.03 0.09 -1.25
CA ILE A 116 17.74 0.77 -1.09
C ILE A 116 17.01 0.28 0.16
N ILE A 117 16.79 -1.04 0.28
CA ILE A 117 16.08 -1.60 1.45
C ILE A 117 16.86 -1.35 2.75
N GLY A 118 18.19 -1.41 2.72
CA GLY A 118 19.01 -1.12 3.90
C GLY A 118 18.86 0.32 4.39
N ARG A 119 18.67 1.28 3.48
CA ARG A 119 18.37 2.68 3.83
C ARG A 119 17.00 2.81 4.46
N ILE A 120 15.98 2.21 3.85
CA ILE A 120 14.60 2.22 4.38
C ILE A 120 14.54 1.61 5.80
N ILE A 121 15.24 0.49 6.02
CA ILE A 121 15.33 -0.12 7.37
C ILE A 121 15.97 0.83 8.38
N LYS A 122 16.98 1.59 7.96
CA LYS A 122 17.67 2.56 8.83
C LYS A 122 16.76 3.73 9.19
N ASP A 123 16.01 4.25 8.21
CA ASP A 123 15.13 5.41 8.39
C ASP A 123 13.84 5.03 9.12
N PHE A 124 13.36 3.79 8.97
CA PHE A 124 12.16 3.25 9.60
C PHE A 124 12.44 1.93 10.36
N PRO A 125 13.15 1.99 11.50
CA PRO A 125 13.64 0.79 12.19
C PRO A 125 12.53 -0.12 12.74
N ASP A 126 11.35 0.44 13.05
CA ASP A 126 10.22 -0.32 13.60
C ASP A 126 9.29 -0.87 12.52
N LEU A 127 9.50 -0.49 11.26
CA LEU A 127 8.68 -0.95 10.15
C LEU A 127 8.96 -2.43 9.84
N LYS A 128 7.91 -3.21 9.71
CA LYS A 128 7.97 -4.60 9.24
C LYS A 128 8.18 -4.60 7.72
N ILE A 129 9.34 -5.04 7.29
CA ILE A 129 9.73 -5.10 5.89
C ILE A 129 10.03 -6.55 5.51
N LEU A 130 9.35 -7.02 4.48
CA LEU A 130 9.59 -8.32 3.86
C LEU A 130 10.26 -8.10 2.49
N ILE A 131 10.97 -9.10 2.02
CA ILE A 131 11.54 -9.16 0.68
C ILE A 131 11.16 -10.45 -0.02
N ASP A 132 10.83 -10.35 -1.29
CA ASP A 132 10.67 -11.48 -2.21
C ASP A 132 11.35 -11.17 -3.55
N PRO A 133 12.66 -11.46 -3.67
CA PRO A 133 13.39 -11.17 -4.90
C PRO A 133 12.89 -11.94 -6.12
N LEU A 134 12.15 -13.02 -5.91
CA LEU A 134 11.68 -13.93 -6.95
C LEU A 134 10.24 -13.68 -7.41
N GLU A 135 9.57 -12.66 -6.88
CA GLU A 135 8.24 -12.28 -7.38
C GLU A 135 8.39 -11.67 -8.77
N ILE A 136 7.80 -12.31 -9.77
CA ILE A 136 7.89 -11.89 -11.17
C ILE A 136 6.70 -10.98 -11.48
N ASP A 137 7.01 -9.83 -12.07
CA ASP A 137 6.02 -8.97 -12.70
C ASP A 137 5.85 -9.39 -14.17
N GLU A 138 4.74 -10.04 -14.47
CA GLU A 138 4.44 -10.50 -15.85
C GLU A 138 4.24 -9.33 -16.83
N SER A 139 3.87 -8.16 -16.32
CA SER A 139 3.67 -6.96 -17.15
C SER A 139 4.97 -6.36 -17.67
N ASN A 140 6.13 -6.69 -17.06
CA ASN A 140 7.42 -6.03 -17.28
C ASN A 140 7.34 -4.50 -17.14
N TYR A 141 6.37 -4.00 -16.35
CA TYR A 141 6.15 -2.58 -16.14
C TYR A 141 7.27 -1.96 -15.29
N HIS A 142 7.72 -2.66 -14.27
CA HIS A 142 8.71 -2.14 -13.35
C HIS A 142 10.14 -2.29 -13.91
N THR A 143 10.93 -1.22 -13.74
CA THR A 143 12.32 -1.13 -14.24
C THR A 143 13.37 -1.12 -13.12
N GLY A 144 12.95 -1.33 -11.90
CA GLY A 144 13.78 -1.37 -10.68
C GLY A 144 13.07 -2.13 -9.57
N ILE A 145 13.12 -1.62 -8.36
CA ILE A 145 12.36 -2.21 -7.26
C ILE A 145 10.85 -2.01 -7.47
N ALA A 146 10.08 -2.97 -6.98
CA ALA A 146 8.65 -2.81 -6.79
C ALA A 146 8.28 -3.14 -5.34
N PHE A 147 7.13 -2.66 -4.89
CA PHE A 147 6.65 -2.92 -3.53
C PHE A 147 5.14 -2.97 -3.46
N LYS A 148 4.66 -3.73 -2.50
CA LYS A 148 3.26 -3.78 -2.09
C LYS A 148 3.17 -3.57 -0.59
N VAL A 149 2.14 -2.87 -0.16
CA VAL A 149 1.86 -2.60 1.25
C VAL A 149 0.59 -3.31 1.65
N PHE A 150 0.68 -4.08 2.71
CA PHE A 150 -0.45 -4.85 3.21
C PHE A 150 -0.78 -4.46 4.65
N SER A 151 -2.08 -4.45 4.97
CA SER A 151 -2.53 -4.41 6.35
C SER A 151 -2.23 -5.74 7.07
N GLU A 152 -2.39 -5.79 8.40
CA GLU A 152 -2.33 -7.06 9.15
C GLU A 152 -3.35 -8.09 8.66
N ASN A 153 -4.47 -7.64 8.10
CA ASN A 153 -5.51 -8.49 7.52
C ASN A 153 -5.21 -8.91 6.08
N LEU A 154 -3.97 -8.73 5.61
CA LEU A 154 -3.49 -9.05 4.27
C LEU A 154 -4.24 -8.33 3.13
N LYS A 155 -4.87 -7.20 3.41
CA LYS A 155 -5.44 -6.34 2.36
C LYS A 155 -4.35 -5.48 1.76
N GLU A 156 -4.26 -5.44 0.45
CA GLU A 156 -3.35 -4.56 -0.25
C GLU A 156 -3.83 -3.11 -0.12
N LEU A 157 -2.97 -2.24 0.42
CA LEU A 157 -3.25 -0.83 0.68
C LEU A 157 -2.66 0.06 -0.40
N PHE A 158 -1.42 -0.23 -0.78
CA PHE A 158 -0.67 0.45 -1.83
C PHE A 158 0.15 -0.54 -2.64
N SER A 159 0.40 -0.18 -3.89
CA SER A 159 1.44 -0.81 -4.72
C SER A 159 2.20 0.26 -5.49
N GLY A 160 3.47 0.00 -5.79
CA GLY A 160 4.32 0.94 -6.49
C GLY A 160 5.68 0.38 -6.84
N GLY A 161 6.53 1.24 -7.39
CA GLY A 161 7.89 0.89 -7.78
C GLY A 161 8.45 1.80 -8.86
N ASN A 162 9.66 1.47 -9.33
CA ASN A 162 10.30 2.17 -10.44
C ASN A 162 9.70 1.72 -11.78
N TYR A 163 9.47 2.65 -12.69
CA TYR A 163 8.97 2.39 -14.04
C TYR A 163 9.49 3.45 -15.03
N LYS A 164 9.12 3.35 -16.30
CA LYS A 164 9.50 4.32 -17.33
C LYS A 164 8.29 4.83 -18.10
N VAL A 165 8.30 6.15 -18.36
CA VAL A 165 7.36 6.81 -19.27
C VAL A 165 8.17 7.63 -20.24
N SER A 166 7.97 7.43 -21.57
CA SER A 166 8.65 8.21 -22.61
C SER A 166 10.17 8.32 -22.44
N ASN A 167 10.83 7.26 -22.01
CA ASN A 167 12.26 7.18 -21.65
C ASN A 167 12.68 7.90 -20.35
N GLU A 168 11.78 8.54 -19.63
CA GLU A 168 12.07 9.11 -18.32
C GLU A 168 11.93 8.05 -17.22
N ASN A 169 12.88 8.05 -16.29
CA ASN A 169 12.79 7.21 -15.10
C ASN A 169 11.78 7.80 -14.12
N CYS A 170 10.92 6.98 -13.62
CA CYS A 170 9.84 7.36 -12.71
C CYS A 170 9.80 6.40 -11.52
N ILE A 171 9.28 6.91 -10.41
CA ILE A 171 8.86 6.08 -9.26
C ILE A 171 7.57 6.64 -8.68
N GLY A 172 6.69 5.76 -8.24
CA GLY A 172 5.44 6.18 -7.62
C GLY A 172 4.71 5.04 -6.95
N PHE A 173 3.56 5.37 -6.37
CA PHE A 173 2.66 4.38 -5.80
C PHE A 173 1.20 4.77 -6.03
N SER A 174 0.34 3.75 -6.06
CA SER A 174 -1.11 3.88 -6.12
C SER A 174 -1.76 3.27 -4.89
N GLY A 175 -2.82 3.90 -4.38
CA GLY A 175 -3.58 3.43 -3.22
C GLY A 175 -4.92 2.84 -3.61
N PHE A 176 -5.32 1.77 -2.90
CA PHE A 176 -6.63 1.12 -3.06
C PHE A 176 -7.62 1.72 -2.07
N THR A 177 -8.42 2.68 -2.55
CA THR A 177 -9.32 3.48 -1.71
C THR A 177 -10.25 2.62 -0.85
N GLU A 178 -10.78 1.53 -1.38
CA GLU A 178 -11.66 0.63 -0.63
C GLU A 178 -10.92 -0.02 0.54
N SER A 179 -9.72 -0.57 0.29
CA SER A 179 -8.89 -1.18 1.33
C SER A 179 -8.50 -0.16 2.40
N LEU A 180 -8.10 1.04 1.98
CA LEU A 180 -7.74 2.13 2.90
C LEU A 180 -8.91 2.56 3.78
N LEU A 181 -10.12 2.67 3.24
CA LEU A 181 -11.32 3.01 4.01
C LEU A 181 -11.69 1.93 5.03
N LEU A 182 -11.51 0.67 4.69
CA LEU A 182 -11.80 -0.45 5.60
C LEU A 182 -10.78 -0.55 6.74
N GLU A 183 -9.52 -0.24 6.50
CA GLU A 183 -8.44 -0.34 7.50
C GLU A 183 -8.24 0.95 8.30
N THR A 184 -8.79 2.08 7.85
CA THR A 184 -8.63 3.32 8.58
C THR A 184 -9.31 3.24 9.94
N LEU A 185 -8.55 3.53 11.01
CA LEU A 185 -9.04 3.67 12.38
C LEU A 185 -9.75 5.01 12.60
N MET A 186 -10.00 5.78 11.53
CA MET A 186 -10.94 6.88 11.67
C MET A 186 -12.23 6.24 12.22
N LYS A 187 -12.45 6.40 13.54
CA LYS A 187 -13.78 6.23 14.09
C LYS A 187 -14.68 6.95 13.10
N LYS A 188 -15.66 6.27 12.51
CA LYS A 188 -16.84 6.94 12.02
C LYS A 188 -17.23 7.85 13.18
N GLU A 189 -16.81 9.11 13.16
CA GLU A 189 -17.53 10.12 13.93
C GLU A 189 -18.94 9.90 13.44
N LEU A 190 -19.76 9.33 14.29
CA LEU A 190 -21.16 9.11 14.00
C LEU A 190 -21.64 10.47 13.55
N ILE A 191 -21.85 10.63 12.23
CA ILE A 191 -22.29 11.90 11.66
C ILE A 191 -23.50 12.27 12.49
N LYS A 192 -23.36 13.30 13.33
CA LYS A 192 -24.40 13.73 14.25
C LYS A 192 -25.50 14.39 13.42
N LYS A 193 -26.37 13.57 12.82
CA LYS A 193 -27.50 14.05 12.04
C LYS A 193 -28.55 14.61 12.97
N ILE A 194 -29.00 15.84 12.73
CA ILE A 194 -30.03 16.52 13.51
C ILE A 194 -31.16 17.00 12.61
N LEU A 195 -32.41 16.67 12.96
CA LEU A 195 -33.59 17.24 12.33
C LEU A 195 -33.93 18.57 12.99
N ILE A 196 -34.05 19.64 12.19
CA ILE A 196 -34.41 21.00 12.63
C ILE A 196 -35.78 21.37 12.11
N PRO A 197 -36.54 22.30 12.76
CA PRO A 197 -37.84 22.75 12.34
C PRO A 197 -37.86 23.36 10.94
N LYS A 198 -39.05 23.38 10.31
CA LYS A 198 -39.29 23.87 8.95
C LYS A 198 -38.78 25.29 8.68
N TYR A 199 -38.93 26.18 9.63
CA TYR A 199 -38.58 27.60 9.49
C TYR A 199 -37.46 27.98 10.47
N SER A 200 -36.40 27.14 10.52
CA SER A 200 -35.24 27.43 11.34
C SER A 200 -34.46 28.61 10.83
N ASP A 201 -33.96 29.46 11.74
CA ASP A 201 -33.08 30.56 11.45
C ASP A 201 -31.80 30.04 10.79
N PRO A 202 -31.30 30.68 9.72
CA PRO A 202 -30.01 30.38 9.14
C PRO A 202 -28.85 30.39 10.14
N GLU A 203 -28.94 31.23 11.18
CA GLU A 203 -27.92 31.32 12.24
C GLU A 203 -27.95 30.08 13.14
N LEU A 204 -29.13 29.56 13.49
CA LEU A 204 -29.26 28.27 14.18
C LEU A 204 -28.58 27.15 13.39
N LYS A 205 -28.80 27.09 12.09
CA LYS A 205 -28.19 26.09 11.20
C LYS A 205 -26.68 26.18 11.22
N LYS A 206 -26.10 27.39 11.06
CA LYS A 206 -24.65 27.63 11.14
C LYS A 206 -24.08 27.22 12.50
N ASN A 207 -24.78 27.53 13.59
CA ASN A 207 -24.32 27.20 14.93
C ASN A 207 -24.32 25.70 15.20
N LEU A 208 -25.32 24.96 14.71
CA LEU A 208 -25.35 23.50 14.78
C LEU A 208 -24.25 22.87 13.93
N GLN A 209 -24.01 23.40 12.72
CA GLN A 209 -22.92 22.93 11.87
C GLN A 209 -21.54 23.15 12.50
N LYS A 210 -21.29 24.32 13.13
CA LYS A 210 -20.06 24.58 13.92
C LYS A 210 -19.86 23.58 15.07
N LYS A 211 -20.97 23.07 15.65
CA LYS A 211 -20.96 22.01 16.68
C LYS A 211 -20.82 20.59 16.12
N GLY A 212 -20.59 20.45 14.81
CA GLY A 212 -20.38 19.17 14.15
C GLY A 212 -21.68 18.42 13.78
N PHE A 213 -22.84 19.11 13.75
CA PHE A 213 -24.10 18.50 13.33
C PHE A 213 -24.31 18.64 11.83
N PHE A 214 -24.76 17.57 11.20
CA PHE A 214 -25.35 17.55 9.86
C PHE A 214 -26.85 17.86 9.99
N THR A 215 -27.29 19.03 9.48
CA THR A 215 -28.67 19.52 9.68
C THR A 215 -29.60 19.06 8.56
N PHE A 216 -30.70 18.43 8.93
CA PHE A 216 -31.82 18.10 8.06
C PHE A 216 -32.99 18.99 8.44
N GLN A 217 -33.64 19.64 7.48
CA GLN A 217 -34.75 20.53 7.77
C GLN A 217 -36.08 19.86 7.50
N SER A 218 -36.98 19.92 8.46
CA SER A 218 -38.36 19.41 8.28
C SER A 218 -39.13 20.19 7.21
N ILE A 219 -39.88 19.50 6.37
CA ILE A 219 -40.74 20.13 5.35
C ILE A 219 -42.09 20.59 5.98
N LYS A 220 -42.47 20.02 7.11
CA LYS A 220 -43.76 20.29 7.79
C LYS A 220 -43.52 20.88 9.17
N LYS A 221 -44.48 21.68 9.66
CA LYS A 221 -44.56 22.03 11.09
C LYS A 221 -44.94 20.79 11.89
N LEU A 222 -44.11 20.40 12.85
CA LEU A 222 -44.30 19.20 13.65
C LEU A 222 -44.27 19.55 15.14
N ASN A 223 -45.07 18.85 15.94
CA ASN A 223 -44.95 18.88 17.39
C ASN A 223 -43.74 18.01 17.84
N LYS A 224 -43.44 18.02 19.15
CA LYS A 224 -42.25 17.32 19.69
C LYS A 224 -42.23 15.83 19.34
N GLN A 225 -43.35 15.14 19.49
CA GLN A 225 -43.46 13.70 19.22
C GLN A 225 -43.35 13.37 17.73
N GLN A 226 -43.97 14.19 16.89
CA GLN A 226 -43.90 14.09 15.45
C GLN A 226 -42.46 14.38 14.96
N THR A 227 -41.77 15.36 15.56
CA THR A 227 -40.39 15.68 15.23
C THR A 227 -39.46 14.50 15.55
N LYS A 228 -39.66 13.84 16.71
CA LYS A 228 -38.92 12.63 17.06
C LYS A 228 -39.17 11.49 16.05
N THR A 229 -40.42 11.28 15.68
CA THR A 229 -40.78 10.23 14.72
C THR A 229 -40.21 10.51 13.33
N GLU A 230 -40.27 11.76 12.88
CA GLU A 230 -39.73 12.17 11.59
C GLU A 230 -38.20 12.08 11.57
N ALA A 231 -37.54 12.49 12.66
CA ALA A 231 -36.08 12.35 12.82
C ALA A 231 -35.65 10.88 12.74
N ASN A 232 -36.41 9.97 13.33
CA ASN A 232 -36.13 8.54 13.23
C ASN A 232 -36.28 8.01 11.81
N LYS A 233 -37.33 8.46 11.08
CA LYS A 233 -37.54 8.09 9.67
C LYS A 233 -36.45 8.56 8.74
N GLN A 234 -35.85 9.75 9.04
CA GLN A 234 -34.74 10.33 8.29
C GLN A 234 -33.38 9.90 8.82
N GLU A 235 -33.32 8.87 9.66
CA GLU A 235 -32.10 8.34 10.26
C GLU A 235 -31.25 9.41 10.97
N CYS A 236 -31.92 10.42 11.56
CA CYS A 236 -31.26 11.41 12.38
C CYS A 236 -31.03 10.86 13.80
N ASN A 237 -29.86 11.16 14.37
CA ASN A 237 -29.51 10.78 15.74
C ASN A 237 -30.12 11.73 16.78
N TYR A 238 -30.41 12.97 16.33
CA TYR A 238 -30.88 14.07 17.16
C TYR A 238 -32.02 14.81 16.47
N TYR A 239 -32.81 15.53 17.27
CA TYR A 239 -33.77 16.51 16.78
C TYR A 239 -33.74 17.76 17.64
N PHE A 240 -34.01 18.90 17.02
CA PHE A 240 -34.11 20.21 17.66
C PHE A 240 -35.58 20.58 17.90
N PHE A 241 -35.92 20.94 19.14
CA PHE A 241 -37.23 21.37 19.51
C PHE A 241 -37.18 22.32 20.72
N ASP A 242 -37.95 23.41 20.70
CA ASP A 242 -37.98 24.43 21.77
C ASP A 242 -36.58 24.88 22.27
N ASN A 243 -35.73 25.23 21.32
CA ASN A 243 -34.32 25.66 21.55
C ASN A 243 -33.36 24.63 22.18
N ASP A 244 -33.80 23.38 22.26
CA ASP A 244 -33.00 22.29 22.81
C ASP A 244 -32.72 21.16 21.82
N ILE A 245 -31.64 20.43 22.06
CA ILE A 245 -31.20 19.26 21.28
C ILE A 245 -31.56 17.99 22.05
N PHE A 246 -32.32 17.12 21.43
CA PHE A 246 -32.74 15.83 21.99
C PHE A 246 -32.18 14.67 21.18
N LYS A 247 -31.83 13.56 21.84
CA LYS A 247 -31.52 12.30 21.17
C LYS A 247 -32.81 11.61 20.69
N VAL A 248 -32.72 10.93 19.54
CA VAL A 248 -33.84 10.16 18.99
C VAL A 248 -34.04 8.83 19.73
N LYS A 249 -32.89 8.18 20.10
CA LYS A 249 -32.84 6.95 20.93
C LYS A 249 -32.14 7.23 22.24
#